data_7789092d2f57cd246463d2ee89be5503
#
_entry.id   7789092d2f57cd246463d2ee89be5503
#
_cell.length_a   1.000
_cell.length_b   1.000
_cell.length_c   1.000
_cell.angle_alpha   90.00
_cell.angle_beta   90.00
_cell.angle_gamma   90.00
#
_symmetry.space_group_name_H-M   'P 1'
#
loop_
_entity.id
_entity.type
_entity.pdbx_description
1 polymer ?
#
loop_
_entity_poly.entity_id
_entity_poly.type
_entity_poly.pdbx_seq_one_letter_code
_entity_poly.pdbx_strand_id
1 'polypeptide(L)'
;AASAALPAMAAETDKNWKKAQISDYDTSLSLVEYQEVDETEAEKMQIATATGELATSGTVGSSAPDAAVSLATDLQPGEFGFTTYGYGHGCGLSQNGANFYATYGGYDYQAILFHYYPGTTLMQVDIPDSVTAGGRTGSVLDIISMLVYNEMGSTMAPEAMKAQAVAAFTYVMNPKANNNSLICKDNPPQNVIDAVQSVLGQALYYNGDYALTVYSASSGGYTAAASDVFGVNYDYLISVPCEYDAEYDPHYGTVVYFSEAEIRSRLQSAYNITLSDNPANWISLEIGGGGYISHVTIDGQKTVTGESLRSVLGLKSDRYNYAIG
;
A
#
# COMPACT_ATOMS: atom_id res chain seq x y z
N ALA A 1 -35.68 -39.45 -5.89
CA ALA A 1 -34.63 -38.57 -5.51
C ALA A 1 -35.07 -37.13 -5.76
N ALA A 2 -35.47 -36.44 -4.72
CA ALA A 2 -35.89 -35.03 -4.80
C ALA A 2 -34.66 -34.14 -4.58
N SER A 3 -34.33 -33.32 -5.56
CA SER A 3 -33.35 -32.26 -5.47
C SER A 3 -33.97 -31.10 -4.70
N ALA A 4 -33.48 -30.82 -3.51
CA ALA A 4 -33.85 -29.64 -2.75
C ALA A 4 -33.05 -28.43 -3.31
N ALA A 5 -33.75 -27.49 -3.92
CA ALA A 5 -33.22 -26.20 -4.29
C ALA A 5 -33.03 -25.36 -3.03
N LEU A 6 -31.82 -24.82 -2.83
CA LEU A 6 -31.51 -23.81 -1.83
C LEU A 6 -32.24 -22.51 -2.16
N PRO A 7 -32.84 -21.81 -1.18
CA PRO A 7 -33.48 -20.52 -1.44
C PRO A 7 -32.42 -19.48 -1.79
N ALA A 8 -32.64 -18.76 -2.88
CA ALA A 8 -31.89 -17.58 -3.23
C ALA A 8 -32.12 -16.51 -2.14
N MET A 9 -31.09 -16.16 -1.39
CA MET A 9 -31.10 -14.97 -0.54
C MET A 9 -31.12 -13.76 -1.47
N ALA A 10 -32.26 -13.06 -1.49
CA ALA A 10 -32.34 -11.75 -2.12
C ALA A 10 -31.42 -10.80 -1.34
N ALA A 11 -30.39 -10.31 -2.00
CA ALA A 11 -29.61 -9.20 -1.51
C ALA A 11 -30.53 -7.97 -1.49
N GLU A 12 -30.93 -7.51 -0.30
CA GLU A 12 -31.46 -6.17 -0.12
C GLU A 12 -30.35 -5.20 -0.50
N THR A 13 -30.48 -4.64 -1.70
CA THR A 13 -29.65 -3.51 -2.12
C THR A 13 -30.10 -2.29 -1.33
N ASP A 14 -29.34 -1.95 -0.30
CA ASP A 14 -29.50 -0.69 0.41
C ASP A 14 -29.20 0.45 -0.57
N LYS A 15 -30.25 1.17 -0.99
CA LYS A 15 -30.23 2.17 -2.05
C LYS A 15 -29.58 3.50 -1.63
N ASN A 16 -28.89 3.56 -0.49
CA ASN A 16 -28.28 4.76 0.07
C ASN A 16 -26.75 4.85 -0.05
N TRP A 17 -26.12 3.98 -0.82
CA TRP A 17 -24.72 4.16 -1.14
C TRP A 17 -24.58 5.37 -2.08
N LYS A 18 -24.17 6.51 -1.54
CA LYS A 18 -23.57 7.56 -2.36
C LYS A 18 -22.41 6.90 -3.08
N LYS A 19 -22.48 6.86 -4.41
CA LYS A 19 -21.29 6.54 -5.22
C LYS A 19 -20.25 7.57 -4.85
N ALA A 20 -19.33 7.21 -3.93
CA ALA A 20 -18.18 8.02 -3.69
C ALA A 20 -17.44 8.11 -5.02
N GLN A 21 -17.38 9.31 -5.58
CA GLN A 21 -16.56 9.56 -6.75
C GLN A 21 -15.17 9.83 -6.22
N ILE A 22 -14.12 9.38 -6.91
CA ILE A 22 -12.72 9.67 -6.58
C ILE A 22 -12.49 11.20 -6.43
N SER A 23 -13.34 12.04 -7.07
CA SER A 23 -13.40 13.47 -6.89
C SER A 23 -13.79 13.95 -5.48
N ASP A 24 -14.34 13.08 -4.62
CA ASP A 24 -14.69 13.41 -3.23
C ASP A 24 -13.51 13.23 -2.26
N TYR A 25 -12.39 12.70 -2.78
CA TYR A 25 -11.14 12.59 -2.02
C TYR A 25 -10.26 13.80 -2.26
N ASP A 26 -9.45 14.11 -1.25
CA ASP A 26 -8.36 15.06 -1.40
C ASP A 26 -7.48 14.61 -2.58
N THR A 27 -7.59 15.35 -3.69
CA THR A 27 -6.87 15.04 -4.94
C THR A 27 -5.34 15.19 -4.80
N SER A 28 -4.86 15.60 -3.62
CA SER A 28 -3.44 15.58 -3.28
C SER A 28 -2.93 14.18 -2.93
N LEU A 29 -3.82 13.21 -2.64
CA LEU A 29 -3.44 11.84 -2.34
C LEU A 29 -3.29 11.05 -3.65
N SER A 30 -2.07 10.58 -3.93
CA SER A 30 -1.84 9.61 -4.99
C SER A 30 -2.39 8.25 -4.55
N LEU A 31 -3.27 7.64 -5.36
CA LEU A 31 -3.71 6.25 -5.16
C LEU A 31 -2.65 5.23 -5.58
N VAL A 32 -1.54 5.72 -6.11
CA VAL A 32 -0.35 4.95 -6.51
C VAL A 32 0.85 5.62 -5.87
N GLU A 33 1.57 4.87 -5.06
CA GLU A 33 2.77 5.32 -4.38
C GLU A 33 4.00 4.82 -5.15
N TYR A 34 4.96 5.73 -5.37
CA TYR A 34 6.18 5.42 -6.09
C TYR A 34 7.30 5.14 -5.11
N GLN A 35 8.07 4.11 -5.41
CA GLN A 35 9.37 3.89 -4.80
C GLN A 35 10.43 4.47 -5.76
N GLU A 36 11.11 5.54 -5.36
CA GLU A 36 12.37 5.88 -6.01
C GLU A 36 13.39 4.80 -5.65
N VAL A 37 13.71 3.95 -6.61
CA VAL A 37 14.80 2.98 -6.46
C VAL A 37 16.09 3.77 -6.62
N ASP A 38 16.61 4.27 -5.53
CA ASP A 38 18.00 4.75 -5.46
C ASP A 38 18.90 3.52 -5.47
N GLU A 39 19.72 3.37 -6.54
CA GLU A 39 20.69 2.26 -6.66
C GLU A 39 21.64 2.21 -5.46
N THR A 40 21.90 3.34 -4.79
CA THR A 40 22.67 3.42 -3.55
C THR A 40 21.97 2.81 -2.34
N GLU A 41 20.64 2.76 -2.30
CA GLU A 41 19.88 2.06 -1.25
C GLU A 41 19.96 0.55 -1.43
N ALA A 42 19.96 0.04 -2.67
CA ALA A 42 20.11 -1.39 -2.96
C ALA A 42 21.49 -1.92 -2.50
N GLU A 43 22.56 -1.13 -2.62
CA GLU A 43 23.88 -1.49 -2.09
C GLU A 43 23.93 -1.44 -0.56
N LYS A 44 23.25 -0.50 0.09
CA LYS A 44 23.13 -0.45 1.56
C LYS A 44 22.32 -1.61 2.12
N MET A 45 21.32 -2.10 1.39
CA MET A 45 20.51 -3.28 1.77
C MET A 45 21.35 -4.56 1.83
N GLN A 46 22.34 -4.73 0.94
CA GLN A 46 23.27 -5.88 0.99
C GLN A 46 24.21 -5.84 2.20
N ILE A 47 24.48 -4.66 2.76
CA ILE A 47 25.37 -4.47 3.90
C ILE A 47 24.60 -4.65 5.23
N ALA A 48 23.34 -4.26 5.31
CA ALA A 48 22.53 -4.36 6.53
C ALA A 48 22.15 -5.81 6.89
N THR A 49 22.01 -6.71 5.91
CA THR A 49 21.77 -8.15 6.14
C THR A 49 22.97 -8.92 6.67
N ALA A 50 24.17 -8.33 6.66
CA ALA A 50 25.41 -8.99 7.09
C ALA A 50 25.79 -8.75 8.56
N THR A 51 25.10 -7.87 9.31
CA THR A 51 25.51 -7.46 10.66
C THR A 51 24.43 -7.51 11.75
N GLY A 52 23.25 -8.08 11.51
CA GLY A 52 22.18 -8.16 12.47
C GLY A 52 22.26 -9.39 13.38
N GLU A 53 22.77 -9.25 14.61
CA GLU A 53 22.58 -10.26 15.67
C GLU A 53 21.13 -10.23 16.17
N LEU A 54 20.47 -11.40 16.11
CA LEU A 54 19.13 -11.63 16.66
C LEU A 54 19.15 -11.72 18.19
N ALA A 55 18.41 -10.86 18.85
CA ALA A 55 18.02 -11.07 20.24
C ALA A 55 16.71 -11.90 20.29
N THR A 56 16.85 -13.16 20.70
CA THR A 56 15.74 -14.09 20.95
C THR A 56 15.18 -13.90 22.35
N SER A 57 13.85 -13.85 22.48
CA SER A 57 13.05 -14.53 23.52
C SER A 57 11.72 -13.78 23.80
N GLY A 58 10.61 -14.50 23.69
CA GLY A 58 9.34 -14.14 24.32
C GLY A 58 8.10 -14.68 23.63
N THR A 59 7.69 -15.84 24.05
CA THR A 59 6.36 -16.49 24.09
C THR A 59 5.24 -15.98 23.17
N VAL A 60 4.78 -16.89 22.31
CA VAL A 60 3.59 -16.83 21.47
C VAL A 60 2.32 -16.84 22.32
N GLY A 61 1.41 -15.90 22.06
CA GLY A 61 0.05 -15.87 22.58
C GLY A 61 -0.87 -14.98 21.79
N SER A 62 -1.74 -15.61 20.96
CA SER A 62 -3.07 -15.14 20.55
C SER A 62 -3.24 -13.80 19.83
N SER A 63 -3.41 -13.86 18.50
CA SER A 63 -4.39 -13.10 17.68
C SER A 63 -4.72 -11.66 18.08
N ALA A 64 -3.76 -10.78 17.99
CA ALA A 64 -3.90 -9.38 17.60
C ALA A 64 -2.66 -9.07 16.76
N PRO A 65 -2.73 -8.21 15.70
CA PRO A 65 -1.52 -7.78 15.02
C PRO A 65 -0.60 -7.16 16.06
N ASP A 66 0.68 -7.54 16.07
CA ASP A 66 1.67 -7.17 17.07
C ASP A 66 1.66 -5.66 17.37
N ALA A 67 0.91 -5.29 18.39
CA ALA A 67 0.84 -3.92 18.89
C ALA A 67 1.99 -3.57 19.82
N ALA A 68 3.01 -4.42 19.89
CA ALA A 68 4.09 -4.24 20.86
C ALA A 68 5.47 -4.56 20.27
N VAL A 69 5.82 -3.95 19.15
CA VAL A 69 7.23 -3.74 18.88
C VAL A 69 7.66 -2.57 19.75
N SER A 70 8.57 -2.83 20.68
CA SER A 70 9.13 -1.85 21.61
C SER A 70 9.58 -0.64 20.81
N LEU A 71 8.84 0.44 20.94
CA LEU A 71 9.27 1.74 20.45
C LEU A 71 10.56 2.13 21.13
N ALA A 72 11.37 2.86 20.37
CA ALA A 72 12.67 3.36 20.76
C ALA A 72 12.87 3.52 22.25
N THR A 73 13.72 2.70 22.82
CA THR A 73 14.08 2.75 24.25
C THR A 73 14.95 3.95 24.61
N ASP A 74 15.40 4.73 23.61
CA ASP A 74 16.41 5.78 23.75
C ASP A 74 15.87 7.20 23.47
N LEU A 75 14.55 7.42 23.65
CA LEU A 75 13.94 8.74 23.46
C LEU A 75 14.45 9.73 24.51
N GLN A 76 14.84 10.91 24.05
CA GLN A 76 15.15 12.03 24.96
C GLN A 76 13.86 12.68 25.47
N PRO A 77 13.86 13.33 26.64
CA PRO A 77 12.70 14.05 27.13
C PRO A 77 12.15 15.05 26.11
N GLY A 78 10.85 14.93 25.77
CA GLY A 78 10.19 15.75 24.78
C GLY A 78 10.45 15.35 23.32
N GLU A 79 11.01 14.18 23.07
CA GLU A 79 11.18 13.61 21.74
C GLU A 79 10.05 12.64 21.40
N PHE A 80 9.58 12.71 20.16
CA PHE A 80 8.62 11.76 19.59
C PHE A 80 9.36 10.80 18.67
N GLY A 81 9.23 9.50 18.87
CA GLY A 81 9.73 8.47 17.97
C GLY A 81 8.59 7.76 17.28
N PHE A 82 8.53 7.86 15.94
CA PHE A 82 7.56 7.13 15.12
C PHE A 82 8.21 5.92 14.48
N THR A 83 7.62 4.74 14.69
CA THR A 83 8.02 3.52 14.01
C THR A 83 7.02 3.23 12.90
N THR A 84 7.51 3.07 11.66
CA THR A 84 6.69 2.81 10.48
C THR A 84 6.97 1.42 9.93
N TYR A 85 5.95 0.79 9.34
CA TYR A 85 6.02 -0.54 8.74
C TYR A 85 5.51 -0.47 7.30
N GLY A 86 6.41 -0.78 6.34
CA GLY A 86 6.13 -0.65 4.91
C GLY A 86 6.38 0.74 4.36
N TYR A 87 6.01 0.94 3.09
CA TYR A 87 6.17 2.20 2.37
C TYR A 87 4.98 2.43 1.43
N GLY A 88 4.27 3.54 1.64
CA GLY A 88 3.06 3.93 0.92
C GLY A 88 1.79 3.68 1.72
N HIS A 89 0.64 3.77 1.05
CA HIS A 89 -0.68 3.58 1.67
C HIS A 89 -1.00 2.12 2.02
N GLY A 90 -0.21 1.16 1.53
CA GLY A 90 -0.31 -0.26 1.87
C GLY A 90 -1.53 -1.01 1.34
N CYS A 91 -2.46 -0.37 0.64
CA CYS A 91 -3.67 -1.02 0.10
C CYS A 91 -3.39 -1.70 -1.24
N GLY A 92 -3.95 -2.88 -1.46
CA GLY A 92 -3.79 -3.67 -2.67
C GLY A 92 -2.42 -4.35 -2.78
N LEU A 93 -1.82 -4.39 -3.98
CA LEU A 93 -0.57 -5.12 -4.21
C LEU A 93 0.63 -4.42 -3.56
N SER A 94 1.33 -5.13 -2.69
CA SER A 94 2.64 -4.75 -2.19
C SER A 94 3.70 -5.17 -3.21
N GLN A 95 4.46 -4.22 -3.77
CA GLN A 95 5.46 -4.50 -4.80
C GLN A 95 6.62 -5.33 -4.25
N ASN A 96 7.16 -4.95 -3.07
CA ASN A 96 8.18 -5.75 -2.38
C ASN A 96 7.61 -7.11 -1.96
N GLY A 97 6.40 -7.13 -1.38
CA GLY A 97 5.74 -8.38 -1.00
C GLY A 97 5.53 -9.32 -2.18
N ALA A 98 5.08 -8.82 -3.35
CA ALA A 98 4.97 -9.60 -4.57
C ALA A 98 6.31 -10.22 -4.99
N ASN A 99 7.40 -9.43 -4.87
CA ASN A 99 8.76 -9.92 -5.13
C ASN A 99 9.18 -11.02 -4.15
N PHE A 100 8.84 -10.87 -2.86
CA PHE A 100 9.15 -11.88 -1.85
C PHE A 100 8.34 -13.16 -2.05
N TYR A 101 7.03 -13.07 -2.34
CA TYR A 101 6.21 -14.23 -2.67
C TYR A 101 6.73 -14.97 -3.90
N ALA A 102 7.17 -14.27 -4.94
CA ALA A 102 7.78 -14.88 -6.12
C ALA A 102 9.13 -15.54 -5.78
N THR A 103 9.99 -14.85 -5.03
CA THR A 103 11.37 -15.26 -4.79
C THR A 103 11.48 -16.37 -3.76
N TYR A 104 10.77 -16.23 -2.63
CA TYR A 104 10.88 -17.12 -1.47
C TYR A 104 9.70 -18.09 -1.37
N GLY A 105 8.49 -17.64 -1.78
CA GLY A 105 7.28 -18.45 -1.74
C GLY A 105 7.06 -19.32 -2.97
N GLY A 106 7.76 -19.05 -4.08
CA GLY A 106 7.57 -19.76 -5.35
C GLY A 106 6.21 -19.49 -6.00
N TYR A 107 5.57 -18.37 -5.69
CA TYR A 107 4.29 -17.99 -6.26
C TYR A 107 4.47 -17.54 -7.69
N ASP A 108 3.56 -17.97 -8.57
CA ASP A 108 3.39 -17.37 -9.89
C ASP A 108 2.59 -16.06 -9.79
N TYR A 109 2.55 -15.30 -10.88
CA TYR A 109 1.86 -14.00 -10.92
C TYR A 109 0.36 -14.11 -10.61
N GLN A 110 -0.31 -15.23 -10.94
CA GLN A 110 -1.73 -15.41 -10.67
C GLN A 110 -1.98 -15.62 -9.18
N ALA A 111 -1.16 -16.45 -8.53
CA ALA A 111 -1.22 -16.64 -7.09
C ALA A 111 -0.97 -15.32 -6.34
N ILE A 112 -0.01 -14.50 -6.80
CA ILE A 112 0.27 -13.17 -6.26
C ILE A 112 -0.95 -12.25 -6.43
N LEU A 113 -1.53 -12.18 -7.63
CA LEU A 113 -2.70 -11.33 -7.89
C LEU A 113 -3.89 -11.72 -7.03
N PHE A 114 -4.22 -13.00 -6.92
CA PHE A 114 -5.36 -13.46 -6.12
C PHE A 114 -5.12 -13.37 -4.61
N HIS A 115 -3.87 -13.34 -4.20
CA HIS A 115 -3.51 -13.02 -2.81
C HIS A 115 -3.85 -11.57 -2.46
N TYR A 116 -3.43 -10.61 -3.29
CA TYR A 116 -3.63 -9.18 -3.02
C TYR A 116 -5.01 -8.64 -3.43
N TYR A 117 -5.70 -9.31 -4.35
CA TYR A 117 -7.04 -8.94 -4.83
C TYR A 117 -7.98 -10.15 -4.75
N PRO A 118 -8.27 -10.66 -3.55
CA PRO A 118 -9.10 -11.87 -3.39
C PRO A 118 -10.51 -11.65 -3.93
N GLY A 119 -11.07 -12.68 -4.56
CA GLY A 119 -12.42 -12.63 -5.13
C GLY A 119 -12.52 -11.94 -6.50
N THR A 120 -11.42 -11.43 -7.05
CA THR A 120 -11.37 -10.96 -8.44
C THR A 120 -11.23 -12.14 -9.41
N THR A 121 -11.49 -11.88 -10.69
CA THR A 121 -11.33 -12.87 -11.77
C THR A 121 -10.32 -12.33 -12.79
N LEU A 122 -9.33 -13.14 -13.16
CA LEU A 122 -8.39 -12.81 -14.22
C LEU A 122 -9.03 -13.14 -15.58
N MET A 123 -9.09 -12.16 -16.47
CA MET A 123 -9.68 -12.30 -17.78
C MET A 123 -8.72 -11.86 -18.89
N GLN A 124 -8.79 -12.50 -20.05
CA GLN A 124 -8.16 -12.01 -21.26
C GLN A 124 -9.14 -11.05 -21.95
N VAL A 125 -8.70 -9.84 -22.22
CA VAL A 125 -9.52 -8.78 -22.83
C VAL A 125 -8.90 -8.29 -24.14
N ASP A 126 -9.71 -7.62 -24.95
CA ASP A 126 -9.22 -6.96 -26.16
C ASP A 126 -8.26 -5.82 -25.75
N ILE A 127 -7.14 -5.76 -26.44
CA ILE A 127 -6.11 -4.76 -26.21
C ILE A 127 -6.44 -3.53 -27.06
N PRO A 128 -6.67 -2.34 -26.50
CA PRO A 128 -6.88 -1.13 -27.28
C PRO A 128 -5.60 -0.77 -28.06
N ASP A 129 -5.77 -0.07 -29.18
CA ASP A 129 -4.64 0.39 -30.01
C ASP A 129 -3.67 1.28 -29.22
N SER A 130 -4.19 2.06 -28.27
CA SER A 130 -3.38 2.91 -27.40
C SER A 130 -4.05 3.18 -26.06
N VAL A 131 -3.23 3.48 -25.06
CA VAL A 131 -3.65 3.95 -23.72
C VAL A 131 -2.87 5.20 -23.35
N THR A 132 -3.43 5.97 -22.41
CA THR A 132 -2.77 7.18 -21.88
C THR A 132 -2.58 7.03 -20.36
N ALA A 133 -1.34 7.17 -19.90
CA ALA A 133 -0.99 7.20 -18.49
C ALA A 133 0.27 8.06 -18.28
N GLY A 134 0.37 8.75 -17.15
CA GLY A 134 1.53 9.58 -16.83
C GLY A 134 1.82 10.68 -17.87
N GLY A 135 0.77 11.22 -18.50
CA GLY A 135 0.92 12.22 -19.56
C GLY A 135 1.46 11.68 -20.88
N ARG A 136 1.58 10.36 -21.06
CA ARG A 136 2.06 9.70 -22.28
C ARG A 136 0.97 8.86 -22.90
N THR A 137 0.95 8.82 -24.25
CA THR A 137 0.05 7.99 -25.05
C THR A 137 0.88 7.07 -25.95
N GLY A 138 0.57 5.80 -25.96
CA GLY A 138 1.29 4.81 -26.78
C GLY A 138 0.61 3.45 -26.77
N SER A 139 1.24 2.44 -27.39
CA SER A 139 0.75 1.07 -27.31
C SER A 139 0.64 0.60 -25.86
N VAL A 140 -0.27 -0.34 -25.58
CA VAL A 140 -0.40 -0.90 -24.22
C VAL A 140 0.92 -1.50 -23.75
N LEU A 141 1.63 -2.21 -24.64
CA LEU A 141 2.93 -2.78 -24.30
C LEU A 141 3.94 -1.71 -23.87
N ASP A 142 4.06 -0.62 -24.62
CA ASP A 142 5.04 0.43 -24.31
C ASP A 142 4.69 1.13 -22.99
N ILE A 143 3.44 1.58 -22.84
CA ILE A 143 3.02 2.33 -21.65
C ILE A 143 3.11 1.46 -20.39
N ILE A 144 2.61 0.22 -20.42
CA ILE A 144 2.67 -0.66 -19.25
C ILE A 144 4.12 -1.06 -18.93
N SER A 145 4.98 -1.27 -19.93
CA SER A 145 6.40 -1.53 -19.67
C SER A 145 7.11 -0.34 -18.99
N MET A 146 6.80 0.89 -19.40
CA MET A 146 7.31 2.10 -18.76
C MET A 146 6.80 2.25 -17.33
N LEU A 147 5.54 1.91 -17.06
CA LEU A 147 4.96 1.91 -15.71
C LEU A 147 5.64 0.85 -14.83
N VAL A 148 5.70 -0.40 -15.28
CA VAL A 148 6.34 -1.49 -14.52
C VAL A 148 7.81 -1.16 -14.22
N TYR A 149 8.52 -0.59 -15.19
CA TYR A 149 9.92 -0.19 -14.99
C TYR A 149 10.05 0.93 -13.96
N ASN A 150 9.11 1.91 -13.93
CA ASN A 150 9.10 2.93 -12.90
C ASN A 150 8.82 2.34 -11.52
N GLU A 151 7.83 1.45 -11.43
CA GLU A 151 7.31 0.93 -10.17
C GLU A 151 8.23 -0.12 -9.51
N MET A 152 8.82 -1.01 -10.30
CA MET A 152 9.53 -2.19 -9.80
C MET A 152 11.01 -2.24 -10.22
N GLY A 153 11.47 -1.32 -11.06
CA GLY A 153 12.81 -1.41 -11.64
C GLY A 153 12.96 -2.63 -12.56
N SER A 154 14.17 -3.20 -12.61
CA SER A 154 14.51 -4.31 -13.49
C SER A 154 15.04 -5.55 -12.77
N THR A 155 15.16 -5.51 -11.45
CA THR A 155 15.80 -6.58 -10.65
C THR A 155 14.82 -7.46 -9.89
N MET A 156 13.56 -7.08 -9.80
CA MET A 156 12.54 -7.90 -9.15
C MET A 156 12.24 -9.18 -9.95
N ALA A 157 11.70 -10.18 -9.27
CA ALA A 157 11.38 -11.47 -9.86
C ALA A 157 10.40 -11.34 -11.04
N PRO A 158 10.56 -12.13 -12.13
CA PRO A 158 9.69 -12.04 -13.29
C PRO A 158 8.20 -12.20 -12.98
N GLU A 159 7.85 -13.09 -12.04
CA GLU A 159 6.44 -13.30 -11.64
C GLU A 159 5.86 -12.09 -10.91
N ALA A 160 6.66 -11.38 -10.12
CA ALA A 160 6.24 -10.12 -9.50
C ALA A 160 6.02 -9.02 -10.55
N MET A 161 6.92 -8.91 -11.54
CA MET A 161 6.76 -7.95 -12.64
C MET A 161 5.52 -8.24 -13.48
N LYS A 162 5.18 -9.53 -13.71
CA LYS A 162 3.94 -9.94 -14.39
C LYS A 162 2.70 -9.55 -13.59
N ALA A 163 2.72 -9.80 -12.27
CA ALA A 163 1.62 -9.39 -11.39
C ALA A 163 1.41 -7.87 -11.41
N GLN A 164 2.49 -7.10 -11.31
CA GLN A 164 2.44 -5.64 -11.44
C GLN A 164 1.94 -5.19 -12.82
N ALA A 165 2.34 -5.87 -13.90
CA ALA A 165 1.89 -5.55 -15.25
C ALA A 165 0.37 -5.72 -15.42
N VAL A 166 -0.18 -6.82 -14.90
CA VAL A 166 -1.63 -7.06 -14.89
C VAL A 166 -2.33 -6.02 -14.02
N ALA A 167 -1.81 -5.73 -12.83
CA ALA A 167 -2.38 -4.71 -11.95
C ALA A 167 -2.34 -3.32 -12.60
N ALA A 168 -1.21 -2.91 -13.17
CA ALA A 168 -1.07 -1.61 -13.84
C ALA A 168 -1.98 -1.49 -15.07
N PHE A 169 -2.07 -2.54 -15.90
CA PHE A 169 -2.99 -2.54 -17.03
C PHE A 169 -4.45 -2.45 -16.58
N THR A 170 -4.86 -3.25 -15.60
CA THR A 170 -6.21 -3.21 -15.02
C THR A 170 -6.53 -1.83 -14.46
N TYR A 171 -5.59 -1.21 -13.72
CA TYR A 171 -5.73 0.15 -13.19
C TYR A 171 -5.94 1.16 -14.32
N VAL A 172 -5.08 1.14 -15.35
CA VAL A 172 -5.17 2.06 -16.50
C VAL A 172 -6.51 1.95 -17.23
N MET A 173 -7.07 0.74 -17.32
CA MET A 173 -8.35 0.46 -17.96
C MET A 173 -9.57 0.78 -17.06
N ASN A 174 -9.38 0.96 -15.76
CA ASN A 174 -10.48 1.27 -14.85
C ASN A 174 -10.91 2.75 -15.01
N PRO A 175 -12.19 3.03 -15.32
CA PRO A 175 -12.65 4.41 -15.55
C PRO A 175 -12.63 5.32 -14.31
N LYS A 176 -12.42 4.76 -13.13
CA LYS A 176 -12.31 5.50 -11.86
C LYS A 176 -10.85 5.80 -11.48
N ALA A 177 -9.89 5.23 -12.21
CA ALA A 177 -8.47 5.41 -11.91
C ALA A 177 -7.96 6.80 -12.33
N ASN A 178 -6.99 7.31 -11.58
CA ASN A 178 -6.31 8.55 -11.93
C ASN A 178 -5.02 8.25 -12.73
N ASN A 179 -5.17 7.99 -14.02
CA ASN A 179 -4.03 7.67 -14.89
C ASN A 179 -3.00 8.81 -15.00
N ASN A 180 -3.37 10.07 -14.66
CA ASN A 180 -2.46 11.20 -14.72
C ASN A 180 -1.47 11.22 -13.54
N SER A 181 -1.75 10.52 -12.45
CA SER A 181 -0.82 10.40 -11.31
C SER A 181 0.28 9.38 -11.53
N LEU A 182 0.17 8.52 -12.56
CA LEU A 182 1.17 7.51 -12.89
C LEU A 182 2.42 8.15 -13.51
N ILE A 183 3.57 7.51 -13.35
CA ILE A 183 4.84 7.94 -13.94
C ILE A 183 5.37 6.87 -14.90
N CYS A 184 5.68 7.29 -16.12
CA CYS A 184 6.29 6.46 -17.14
C CYS A 184 7.82 6.68 -17.17
N LYS A 185 8.60 5.65 -16.83
CA LYS A 185 10.07 5.68 -16.94
C LYS A 185 10.51 5.20 -18.32
N ASP A 186 11.30 6.03 -19.00
CA ASP A 186 11.76 5.74 -20.35
C ASP A 186 12.73 4.56 -20.41
N ASN A 187 12.81 3.94 -21.57
CA ASN A 187 13.75 2.87 -21.92
C ASN A 187 13.68 1.66 -20.97
N PRO A 188 12.49 1.02 -20.78
CA PRO A 188 12.39 -0.21 -20.00
C PRO A 188 13.31 -1.28 -20.59
N PRO A 189 14.10 -1.99 -19.75
CA PRO A 189 14.96 -3.07 -20.21
C PRO A 189 14.17 -4.26 -20.72
N GLN A 190 14.82 -5.12 -21.53
CA GLN A 190 14.16 -6.20 -22.25
C GLN A 190 13.44 -7.19 -21.31
N ASN A 191 14.01 -7.51 -20.16
CA ASN A 191 13.36 -8.42 -19.20
C ASN A 191 12.04 -7.87 -18.63
N VAL A 192 11.90 -6.55 -18.48
CA VAL A 192 10.65 -5.91 -18.09
C VAL A 192 9.64 -6.00 -19.24
N ILE A 193 10.07 -5.68 -20.48
CA ILE A 193 9.22 -5.78 -21.66
C ILE A 193 8.73 -7.22 -21.84
N ASP A 194 9.60 -8.22 -21.68
CA ASP A 194 9.26 -9.65 -21.81
C ASP A 194 8.23 -10.07 -20.76
N ALA A 195 8.38 -9.61 -19.50
CA ALA A 195 7.41 -9.88 -18.44
C ALA A 195 6.02 -9.31 -18.79
N VAL A 196 5.95 -8.04 -19.20
CA VAL A 196 4.72 -7.38 -19.62
C VAL A 196 4.09 -8.07 -20.83
N GLN A 197 4.90 -8.36 -21.88
CA GLN A 197 4.44 -9.03 -23.10
C GLN A 197 3.80 -10.39 -22.81
N SER A 198 4.33 -11.13 -21.82
CA SER A 198 3.84 -12.48 -21.49
C SER A 198 2.44 -12.51 -20.88
N VAL A 199 1.97 -11.38 -20.32
CA VAL A 199 0.64 -11.24 -19.69
C VAL A 199 -0.23 -10.17 -20.37
N LEU A 200 0.17 -9.72 -21.56
CA LEU A 200 -0.48 -8.63 -22.27
C LEU A 200 -1.96 -8.95 -22.53
N GLY A 201 -2.84 -7.99 -22.22
CA GLY A 201 -4.29 -8.14 -22.34
C GLY A 201 -4.95 -8.91 -21.21
N GLN A 202 -4.21 -9.34 -20.19
CA GLN A 202 -4.81 -9.89 -18.98
C GLN A 202 -5.19 -8.77 -18.00
N ALA A 203 -6.39 -8.84 -17.43
CA ALA A 203 -6.93 -7.85 -16.51
C ALA A 203 -7.75 -8.50 -15.41
N LEU A 204 -7.78 -7.88 -14.23
CA LEU A 204 -8.62 -8.29 -13.11
C LEU A 204 -10.00 -7.65 -13.19
N TYR A 205 -11.02 -8.47 -13.02
CA TYR A 205 -12.42 -8.06 -12.99
C TYR A 205 -13.07 -8.35 -11.65
N TYR A 206 -13.97 -7.46 -11.26
CA TYR A 206 -14.85 -7.66 -10.12
C TYR A 206 -16.26 -7.19 -10.47
N ASN A 207 -17.27 -8.06 -10.29
CA ASN A 207 -18.68 -7.81 -10.62
C ASN A 207 -18.91 -7.31 -12.08
N GLY A 208 -18.10 -7.77 -13.03
CA GLY A 208 -18.24 -7.46 -14.45
C GLY A 208 -17.51 -6.19 -14.93
N ASP A 209 -16.86 -5.46 -14.03
CA ASP A 209 -16.07 -4.28 -14.34
C ASP A 209 -14.57 -4.52 -14.07
N TYR A 210 -13.70 -3.70 -14.67
CA TYR A 210 -12.28 -3.66 -14.29
C TYR A 210 -12.12 -3.35 -12.80
N ALA A 211 -11.39 -4.18 -12.08
CA ALA A 211 -11.08 -3.92 -10.67
C ALA A 211 -10.24 -2.63 -10.52
N LEU A 212 -10.40 -1.91 -9.42
CA LEU A 212 -9.49 -0.82 -9.06
C LEU A 212 -8.27 -1.42 -8.36
N THR A 213 -7.22 -1.69 -9.13
CA THR A 213 -6.02 -2.41 -8.67
C THR A 213 -4.93 -1.45 -8.21
N VAL A 214 -5.16 -0.81 -7.07
CA VAL A 214 -4.16 0.06 -6.42
C VAL A 214 -2.98 -0.76 -5.90
N TYR A 215 -1.79 -0.15 -5.83
CA TYR A 215 -0.57 -0.78 -5.35
C TYR A 215 0.35 0.23 -4.67
N SER A 216 1.28 -0.25 -3.86
CA SER A 216 2.27 0.55 -3.16
C SER A 216 3.58 -0.21 -2.97
N ALA A 217 4.65 0.48 -2.57
CA ALA A 217 5.98 -0.11 -2.48
C ALA A 217 6.03 -1.31 -1.52
N SER A 218 5.51 -1.16 -0.30
CA SER A 218 5.42 -2.30 0.64
C SER A 218 4.34 -2.11 1.70
N SER A 219 3.82 -3.24 2.22
CA SER A 219 2.71 -3.27 3.17
C SER A 219 3.12 -3.38 4.64
N GLY A 220 4.36 -3.79 4.91
CA GLY A 220 4.86 -3.92 6.28
C GLY A 220 4.20 -5.02 7.11
N GLY A 221 3.84 -6.16 6.51
CA GLY A 221 3.31 -7.36 7.16
C GLY A 221 1.83 -7.65 6.93
N TYR A 222 1.03 -6.63 6.64
CA TYR A 222 -0.38 -6.73 6.21
C TYR A 222 -0.69 -5.61 5.24
N THR A 223 -1.58 -5.85 4.27
CA THR A 223 -2.12 -4.75 3.48
C THR A 223 -3.19 -3.98 4.25
N ALA A 224 -3.41 -2.73 3.86
CA ALA A 224 -4.53 -1.93 4.35
C ALA A 224 -5.84 -2.31 3.65
N ALA A 225 -6.96 -2.23 4.36
CA ALA A 225 -8.26 -2.20 3.70
C ALA A 225 -8.52 -0.82 3.07
N ALA A 226 -9.17 -0.79 1.92
CA ALA A 226 -9.50 0.46 1.25
C ALA A 226 -10.42 1.37 2.10
N SER A 227 -11.24 0.78 2.97
CA SER A 227 -12.06 1.51 3.93
C SER A 227 -11.23 2.33 4.92
N ASP A 228 -10.07 1.82 5.33
CA ASP A 228 -9.24 2.45 6.36
C ASP A 228 -8.39 3.58 5.78
N VAL A 229 -7.90 3.42 4.55
CA VAL A 229 -7.00 4.38 3.90
C VAL A 229 -7.76 5.38 3.03
N PHE A 230 -8.72 4.91 2.23
CA PHE A 230 -9.44 5.74 1.26
C PHE A 230 -10.88 6.06 1.67
N GLY A 231 -11.37 5.52 2.79
CA GLY A 231 -12.75 5.72 3.24
C GLY A 231 -13.80 5.09 2.31
N VAL A 232 -13.41 4.17 1.42
CA VAL A 232 -14.30 3.44 0.50
C VAL A 232 -14.19 1.96 0.70
N ASN A 233 -15.29 1.25 0.55
CA ASN A 233 -15.30 -0.20 0.68
C ASN A 233 -15.25 -0.87 -0.70
N TYR A 234 -14.24 -1.74 -0.89
CA TYR A 234 -14.14 -2.69 -1.98
C TYR A 234 -13.91 -4.07 -1.38
N ASP A 235 -14.78 -5.03 -1.67
CA ASP A 235 -14.75 -6.37 -1.06
C ASP A 235 -13.46 -7.15 -1.37
N TYR A 236 -12.70 -6.72 -2.38
CA TYR A 236 -11.42 -7.30 -2.78
C TYR A 236 -10.19 -6.46 -2.40
N LEU A 237 -10.38 -5.25 -1.83
CA LEU A 237 -9.29 -4.42 -1.27
C LEU A 237 -9.39 -4.45 0.25
N ILE A 238 -9.14 -5.63 0.79
CA ILE A 238 -9.17 -5.94 2.22
C ILE A 238 -7.75 -6.13 2.74
N SER A 239 -7.61 -6.14 4.06
CA SER A 239 -6.33 -6.48 4.69
C SER A 239 -6.00 -7.96 4.47
N VAL A 240 -4.85 -8.25 3.87
CA VAL A 240 -4.30 -9.59 3.69
C VAL A 240 -2.90 -9.66 4.32
N PRO A 241 -2.47 -10.83 4.85
CA PRO A 241 -1.14 -10.98 5.45
C PRO A 241 -0.05 -10.91 4.40
N CYS A 242 1.13 -10.40 4.77
CA CYS A 242 2.33 -10.33 3.95
C CYS A 242 3.47 -10.96 4.76
N GLU A 243 3.55 -12.27 4.72
CA GLU A 243 4.32 -13.12 5.63
C GLU A 243 5.84 -12.88 5.59
N TYR A 244 6.34 -12.40 4.44
CA TYR A 244 7.77 -12.18 4.22
C TYR A 244 8.26 -10.79 4.62
N ASP A 245 7.36 -9.83 4.84
CA ASP A 245 7.73 -8.42 5.04
C ASP A 245 8.60 -8.22 6.29
N ALA A 246 8.26 -8.89 7.40
CA ALA A 246 9.01 -8.75 8.65
C ALA A 246 10.49 -9.18 8.54
N GLU A 247 10.79 -10.11 7.62
CA GLU A 247 12.14 -10.65 7.42
C GLU A 247 12.90 -9.93 6.30
N TYR A 248 12.21 -9.52 5.24
CA TYR A 248 12.86 -9.06 4.00
C TYR A 248 12.56 -7.62 3.61
N ASP A 249 11.49 -6.97 4.18
CA ASP A 249 11.16 -5.61 3.79
C ASP A 249 12.08 -4.59 4.49
N PRO A 250 12.90 -3.82 3.74
CA PRO A 250 13.80 -2.81 4.31
C PRO A 250 13.06 -1.65 4.98
N HIS A 251 11.76 -1.54 4.78
CA HIS A 251 10.91 -0.52 5.37
C HIS A 251 10.18 -1.01 6.61
N TYR A 252 10.43 -2.26 7.05
CA TYR A 252 9.82 -2.82 8.25
C TYR A 252 10.52 -2.30 9.51
N GLY A 253 9.79 -1.59 10.38
CA GLY A 253 10.32 -1.07 11.63
C GLY A 253 11.24 0.15 11.49
N THR A 254 11.07 0.95 10.44
CA THR A 254 11.85 2.19 10.26
C THR A 254 11.42 3.25 11.31
N VAL A 255 12.38 3.84 12.02
CA VAL A 255 12.11 4.84 13.06
C VAL A 255 12.50 6.24 12.60
N VAL A 256 11.63 7.22 12.88
CA VAL A 256 11.88 8.64 12.65
C VAL A 256 11.64 9.40 13.96
N TYR A 257 12.54 10.32 14.29
CA TYR A 257 12.49 11.11 15.51
C TYR A 257 12.14 12.57 15.21
N PHE A 258 11.32 13.16 16.07
CA PHE A 258 10.95 14.57 16.03
C PHE A 258 11.04 15.18 17.43
N SER A 259 11.54 16.39 17.53
CA SER A 259 11.39 17.18 18.75
C SER A 259 9.92 17.60 18.96
N GLU A 260 9.55 17.86 20.21
CA GLU A 260 8.24 18.44 20.56
C GLU A 260 7.93 19.70 19.73
N ALA A 261 8.93 20.56 19.55
CA ALA A 261 8.78 21.81 18.81
C ALA A 261 8.44 21.57 17.32
N GLU A 262 9.04 20.55 16.70
CA GLU A 262 8.77 20.18 15.29
C GLU A 262 7.36 19.61 15.16
N ILE A 263 6.95 18.66 16.02
CA ILE A 263 5.59 18.11 16.00
C ILE A 263 4.57 19.23 16.22
N ARG A 264 4.76 20.10 17.22
CA ARG A 264 3.90 21.25 17.49
C ARG A 264 3.75 22.13 16.25
N SER A 265 4.87 22.50 15.65
CA SER A 265 4.90 23.36 14.45
C SER A 265 4.16 22.76 13.27
N ARG A 266 4.43 21.47 12.97
CA ARG A 266 3.81 20.75 11.85
C ARG A 266 2.30 20.59 12.04
N LEU A 267 1.85 20.13 13.20
CA LEU A 267 0.42 19.91 13.48
C LEU A 267 -0.37 21.22 13.51
N GLN A 268 0.15 22.25 14.18
CA GLN A 268 -0.52 23.57 14.24
C GLN A 268 -0.63 24.20 12.85
N SER A 269 0.44 24.14 12.06
CA SER A 269 0.45 24.68 10.70
C SER A 269 -0.49 23.92 9.76
N ALA A 270 -0.42 22.57 9.77
CA ALA A 270 -1.21 21.76 8.84
C ALA A 270 -2.72 21.79 9.15
N TYR A 271 -3.07 21.84 10.43
CA TYR A 271 -4.47 21.69 10.84
C TYR A 271 -5.12 22.98 11.32
N ASN A 272 -4.37 24.09 11.39
CA ASN A 272 -4.82 25.40 11.86
C ASN A 272 -5.47 25.34 13.26
N ILE A 273 -4.77 24.71 14.20
CA ILE A 273 -5.19 24.53 15.60
C ILE A 273 -4.11 25.06 16.56
N THR A 274 -4.47 25.24 17.83
CA THR A 274 -3.51 25.51 18.90
C THR A 274 -3.47 24.30 19.82
N LEU A 275 -2.30 23.67 19.95
CA LEU A 275 -2.12 22.50 20.79
C LEU A 275 -2.03 22.86 22.27
N SER A 276 -2.55 21.99 23.13
CA SER A 276 -2.40 22.08 24.59
C SER A 276 -0.92 21.99 24.99
N ASP A 277 -0.64 22.30 26.26
CA ASP A 277 0.73 22.27 26.77
C ASP A 277 1.25 20.86 27.02
N ASN A 278 0.37 19.87 27.12
CA ASN A 278 0.76 18.49 27.37
C ASN A 278 0.90 17.68 26.05
N PRO A 279 2.13 17.36 25.60
CA PRO A 279 2.36 16.60 24.36
C PRO A 279 1.67 15.24 24.31
N ALA A 280 1.45 14.61 25.46
CA ALA A 280 0.78 13.30 25.52
C ALA A 280 -0.68 13.32 25.03
N ASN A 281 -1.29 14.50 24.91
CA ASN A 281 -2.67 14.66 24.43
C ASN A 281 -2.75 14.93 22.93
N TRP A 282 -1.61 15.20 22.25
CA TRP A 282 -1.63 15.74 20.89
C TRP A 282 -2.05 14.75 19.82
N ILE A 283 -1.76 13.47 20.00
CA ILE A 283 -2.01 12.44 18.99
C ILE A 283 -2.71 11.26 19.65
N SER A 284 -3.90 10.93 19.16
CA SER A 284 -4.62 9.72 19.53
C SER A 284 -4.95 8.93 18.25
N LEU A 285 -4.47 7.69 18.18
CA LEU A 285 -4.57 6.83 16.99
C LEU A 285 -5.79 5.92 17.09
N GLU A 286 -6.53 5.80 15.97
CA GLU A 286 -7.54 4.77 15.75
C GLU A 286 -6.97 3.77 14.74
N ILE A 287 -6.79 2.52 15.18
CA ILE A 287 -6.17 1.47 14.38
C ILE A 287 -7.25 0.68 13.64
N GLY A 288 -7.13 0.62 12.33
CA GLY A 288 -7.94 -0.18 11.44
C GLY A 288 -7.39 -1.58 11.18
N GLY A 289 -7.86 -2.20 10.11
CA GLY A 289 -7.40 -3.52 9.67
C GLY A 289 -5.91 -3.56 9.34
N GLY A 290 -5.25 -4.69 9.63
CA GLY A 290 -3.82 -4.86 9.36
C GLY A 290 -2.87 -3.97 10.17
N GLY A 291 -3.39 -3.22 11.15
CA GLY A 291 -2.59 -2.29 11.97
C GLY A 291 -2.36 -0.92 11.33
N TYR A 292 -3.06 -0.61 10.25
CA TYR A 292 -3.05 0.72 9.63
C TYR A 292 -3.87 1.72 10.44
N ILE A 293 -3.44 2.98 10.41
CA ILE A 293 -4.14 4.04 11.14
C ILE A 293 -5.28 4.58 10.27
N SER A 294 -6.51 4.30 10.66
CA SER A 294 -7.70 4.81 9.96
C SER A 294 -7.93 6.29 10.27
N HIS A 295 -7.86 6.68 11.54
CA HIS A 295 -8.06 8.05 11.98
C HIS A 295 -7.07 8.45 13.08
N VAL A 296 -6.83 9.76 13.14
CA VAL A 296 -6.03 10.38 14.19
C VAL A 296 -6.78 11.57 14.76
N THR A 297 -6.99 11.57 16.06
CA THR A 297 -7.53 12.75 16.75
C THR A 297 -6.37 13.60 17.27
N ILE A 298 -6.30 14.83 16.78
CA ILE A 298 -5.27 15.81 17.15
C ILE A 298 -5.79 16.66 18.30
N ASP A 299 -5.14 16.49 19.49
CA ASP A 299 -5.39 17.23 20.73
C ASP A 299 -6.88 17.33 21.13
N GLY A 300 -7.67 16.30 20.81
CA GLY A 300 -9.11 16.28 21.03
C GLY A 300 -9.91 17.31 20.19
N GLN A 301 -9.27 18.07 19.31
CA GLN A 301 -9.88 19.19 18.58
C GLN A 301 -10.25 18.83 17.14
N LYS A 302 -9.48 17.96 16.49
CA LYS A 302 -9.67 17.64 15.07
C LYS A 302 -9.36 16.18 14.79
N THR A 303 -10.24 15.51 14.06
CA THR A 303 -10.00 14.15 13.55
C THR A 303 -9.62 14.22 12.07
N VAL A 304 -8.54 13.53 11.70
CA VAL A 304 -7.99 13.42 10.35
C VAL A 304 -7.73 11.96 10.01
N THR A 305 -7.44 11.63 8.75
CA THR A 305 -7.03 10.27 8.37
C THR A 305 -5.58 9.97 8.77
N GLY A 306 -5.23 8.68 8.90
CA GLY A 306 -3.84 8.26 9.12
C GLY A 306 -2.91 8.80 8.03
N GLU A 307 -3.34 8.73 6.76
CA GLU A 307 -2.64 9.28 5.60
C GLU A 307 -2.37 10.79 5.73
N SER A 308 -3.34 11.56 6.25
CA SER A 308 -3.13 12.99 6.48
C SER A 308 -1.99 13.26 7.48
N LEU A 309 -1.94 12.52 8.59
CA LEU A 309 -0.85 12.66 9.54
C LEU A 309 0.48 12.14 8.97
N ARG A 310 0.46 11.00 8.26
CA ARG A 310 1.61 10.47 7.53
C ARG A 310 2.24 11.55 6.66
N SER A 311 1.43 12.22 5.81
CA SER A 311 1.88 13.27 4.90
C SER A 311 2.46 14.48 5.65
N VAL A 312 1.80 14.94 6.72
CA VAL A 312 2.26 16.09 7.53
C VAL A 312 3.61 15.82 8.20
N LEU A 313 3.82 14.60 8.67
CA LEU A 313 5.06 14.20 9.33
C LEU A 313 6.13 13.69 8.35
N GLY A 314 5.76 13.33 7.10
CA GLY A 314 6.66 12.71 6.13
C GLY A 314 7.04 11.29 6.50
N LEU A 315 6.09 10.53 7.06
CA LEU A 315 6.30 9.13 7.42
C LEU A 315 6.20 8.24 6.17
N LYS A 316 6.88 7.10 6.19
CA LYS A 316 6.91 6.19 5.03
C LYS A 316 5.57 5.45 4.82
N SER A 317 4.83 5.14 5.86
CA SER A 317 3.63 4.30 5.81
C SER A 317 2.53 4.81 6.71
N ASP A 318 1.29 4.46 6.40
CA ASP A 318 0.12 4.66 7.29
C ASP A 318 0.05 3.61 8.41
N ARG A 319 0.89 2.57 8.33
CA ARG A 319 1.08 1.62 9.40
C ARG A 319 2.21 2.10 10.29
N TYR A 320 1.86 2.84 11.33
CA TYR A 320 2.83 3.39 12.27
C TYR A 320 2.31 3.37 13.71
N ASN A 321 3.22 3.48 14.64
CA ASN A 321 2.95 3.79 16.04
C ASN A 321 3.98 4.81 16.54
N TYR A 322 3.80 5.35 17.74
CA TYR A 322 4.74 6.33 18.28
C TYR A 322 4.89 6.20 19.80
N ALA A 323 5.99 6.73 20.31
CA ALA A 323 6.22 6.97 21.74
C ALA A 323 6.75 8.39 21.98
N ILE A 324 6.64 8.84 23.21
CA ILE A 324 7.16 10.13 23.69
C ILE A 324 8.13 9.84 24.84
N GLY A 325 9.32 10.47 24.79
CA GLY A 325 10.35 10.39 25.83
C GLY A 325 10.10 11.27 27.05
#